data_707c143a844264ef0e2d9c4ec6e70336
#
_entry.id   707c143a844264ef0e2d9c4ec6e70336
#
_cell.length_a   1.000
_cell.length_b   1.000
_cell.length_c   1.000
_cell.angle_alpha   90.00
_cell.angle_beta   90.00
_cell.angle_gamma   90.00
#
_symmetry.space_group_name_H-M   'P 1'
#
loop_
_entity.id
_entity.type
_entity.pdbx_description
1 polymer ?
#
loop_
_entity_poly.entity_id
_entity_poly.type
_entity_poly.pdbx_seq_one_letter_code
_entity_poly.pdbx_strand_id
1 'polypeptide(L)'
;MILVVCLNPALDITLSVPVVDWAGVNRPRTVEVRPGGKGVNVARTLRALGEEVLVTGLAGGANGQALTAGLARLALPAELIPIAGETRRTFAVRDEARRTVALFNEPGLQVLAAEFGEFLFSYKRLLTGCSAVVLSGSLPPGLPADTYATLIRTAGVAALNHPRNTSNSSHIGDSGHGGVPVVLDAHGEALRLGVAAGPAIVKPNLAELEDLAGQPLSLAGDGTGRPSVASAAAGLRSAGAGAVVVSLGPAGLYADTAAGGWRVVPPPVDAANPTGAGDAVAAGLTRGLVHDEPWPDRLRSAAALGTASALAPVAGEFAGEDYQRVLAGVTLNEIPPARYGSAEDAGSAGRAHHGNGGAG
;
A
#
# COMPACT_ATOMS: atom_id res chain seq x y z
N MET A 1 -5.50 -18.70 -2.51
CA MET A 1 -6.33 -17.59 -1.95
C MET A 1 -5.44 -16.47 -1.43
N ILE A 2 -5.76 -15.21 -1.70
CA ILE A 2 -5.09 -14.03 -1.16
C ILE A 2 -5.89 -13.52 0.04
N LEU A 3 -5.26 -13.38 1.21
CA LEU A 3 -5.89 -12.83 2.40
C LEU A 3 -5.63 -11.32 2.47
N VAL A 4 -6.69 -10.51 2.44
CA VAL A 4 -6.59 -9.06 2.58
C VAL A 4 -7.06 -8.63 3.96
N VAL A 5 -6.14 -8.06 4.74
CA VAL A 5 -6.40 -7.57 6.09
C VAL A 5 -6.69 -6.07 6.03
N CYS A 6 -7.89 -5.69 6.47
CA CYS A 6 -8.33 -4.31 6.61
C CYS A 6 -8.79 -4.08 8.06
N LEU A 7 -7.87 -3.64 8.93
CA LEU A 7 -8.16 -3.50 10.37
C LEU A 7 -9.06 -2.32 10.70
N ASN A 8 -9.12 -1.31 9.82
CA ASN A 8 -9.92 -0.11 9.98
C ASN A 8 -10.80 0.16 8.76
N PRO A 9 -11.68 -0.81 8.37
CA PRO A 9 -12.60 -0.62 7.25
C PRO A 9 -13.58 0.53 7.53
N ALA A 10 -14.26 1.00 6.49
CA ALA A 10 -15.21 2.09 6.60
C ALA A 10 -16.45 1.86 5.73
N LEU A 11 -17.53 2.58 6.03
CA LEU A 11 -18.52 2.91 5.02
C LEU A 11 -18.10 4.21 4.33
N ASP A 12 -17.83 4.14 3.05
CA ASP A 12 -17.49 5.30 2.23
C ASP A 12 -18.80 5.93 1.74
N ILE A 13 -19.04 7.16 2.15
CA ILE A 13 -20.25 7.94 1.82
C ILE A 13 -19.84 9.06 0.86
N THR A 14 -20.32 8.99 -0.39
CA THR A 14 -20.09 10.05 -1.38
C THR A 14 -21.33 10.91 -1.51
N LEU A 15 -21.17 12.21 -1.27
CA LEU A 15 -22.20 13.23 -1.39
C LEU A 15 -21.89 14.09 -2.63
N SER A 16 -22.73 14.05 -3.68
CA SER A 16 -22.58 14.92 -4.84
C SER A 16 -23.47 16.15 -4.68
N VAL A 17 -22.86 17.31 -4.61
CA VAL A 17 -23.52 18.60 -4.40
C VAL A 17 -23.27 19.50 -5.61
N PRO A 18 -24.28 20.19 -6.17
CA PRO A 18 -24.09 21.08 -7.32
C PRO A 18 -23.02 22.14 -7.09
N VAL A 19 -23.08 22.81 -5.94
CA VAL A 19 -22.08 23.78 -5.44
C VAL A 19 -22.05 23.66 -3.92
N VAL A 20 -20.88 23.45 -3.34
CA VAL A 20 -20.75 23.37 -1.88
C VAL A 20 -20.79 24.77 -1.28
N ASP A 21 -21.75 25.00 -0.39
CA ASP A 21 -21.83 26.18 0.49
C ASP A 21 -21.30 25.78 1.86
N TRP A 22 -20.12 26.25 2.22
CA TRP A 22 -19.49 25.94 3.50
C TRP A 22 -20.08 26.68 4.69
N ALA A 23 -20.91 27.69 4.43
CA ALA A 23 -21.59 28.49 5.46
C ALA A 23 -23.10 28.21 5.57
N GLY A 24 -23.66 27.44 4.62
CA GLY A 24 -25.08 27.22 4.49
C GLY A 24 -25.50 25.75 4.50
N VAL A 25 -26.71 25.50 4.06
CA VAL A 25 -27.32 24.16 3.99
C VAL A 25 -27.09 23.57 2.61
N ASN A 26 -26.37 22.47 2.56
CA ASN A 26 -26.15 21.71 1.35
C ASN A 26 -27.19 20.58 1.20
N ARG A 27 -27.71 20.40 0.00
CA ARG A 27 -28.62 19.30 -0.37
C ARG A 27 -27.98 18.49 -1.48
N PRO A 28 -27.41 17.30 -1.17
CA PRO A 28 -26.81 16.44 -2.16
C PRO A 28 -27.84 15.99 -3.19
N ARG A 29 -27.44 15.92 -4.46
CA ARG A 29 -28.23 15.30 -5.53
C ARG A 29 -28.24 13.79 -5.41
N THR A 30 -27.07 13.23 -5.03
CA THR A 30 -26.89 11.80 -4.80
C THR A 30 -26.14 11.56 -3.50
N VAL A 31 -26.51 10.47 -2.85
CA VAL A 31 -25.82 9.92 -1.68
C VAL A 31 -25.52 8.47 -1.99
N GLU A 32 -24.25 8.14 -2.11
CA GLU A 32 -23.81 6.76 -2.35
C GLU A 32 -23.11 6.24 -1.11
N VAL A 33 -23.47 5.02 -0.69
CA VAL A 33 -22.84 4.33 0.45
C VAL A 33 -22.25 3.02 -0.02
N ARG A 34 -20.95 2.83 0.19
CA ARG A 34 -20.23 1.65 -0.29
C ARG A 34 -19.30 1.10 0.81
N PRO A 35 -19.01 -0.21 0.81
CA PRO A 35 -17.89 -0.74 1.59
C PRO A 35 -16.58 -0.08 1.15
N GLY A 36 -15.76 0.34 2.11
CA GLY A 36 -14.55 1.07 1.84
C GLY A 36 -13.41 0.76 2.82
N GLY A 37 -12.36 1.52 2.66
CA GLY A 37 -11.05 1.31 3.28
C GLY A 37 -10.05 0.70 2.30
N LYS A 38 -8.76 1.05 2.45
CA LYS A 38 -7.69 0.63 1.52
C LYS A 38 -7.72 -0.87 1.23
N GLY A 39 -7.79 -1.73 2.26
CA GLY A 39 -7.83 -3.18 2.06
C GLY A 39 -9.04 -3.65 1.25
N VAL A 40 -10.22 -3.05 1.44
CA VAL A 40 -11.41 -3.38 0.64
C VAL A 40 -11.19 -3.00 -0.83
N ASN A 41 -10.57 -1.87 -1.12
CA ASN A 41 -10.23 -1.46 -2.49
C ASN A 41 -9.23 -2.42 -3.14
N VAL A 42 -8.18 -2.85 -2.40
CA VAL A 42 -7.24 -3.89 -2.87
C VAL A 42 -7.99 -5.18 -3.21
N ALA A 43 -8.88 -5.64 -2.32
CA ALA A 43 -9.65 -6.87 -2.54
C ALA A 43 -10.55 -6.78 -3.76
N ARG A 44 -11.20 -5.63 -4.00
CA ARG A 44 -12.03 -5.38 -5.20
C ARG A 44 -11.21 -5.48 -6.47
N THR A 45 -10.06 -4.82 -6.50
CA THR A 45 -9.14 -4.87 -7.66
C THR A 45 -8.64 -6.29 -7.91
N LEU A 46 -8.20 -7.03 -6.88
CA LEU A 46 -7.78 -8.43 -7.02
C LEU A 46 -8.92 -9.32 -7.53
N ARG A 47 -10.12 -9.15 -6.99
CA ARG A 47 -11.31 -9.90 -7.44
C ARG A 47 -11.65 -9.63 -8.90
N ALA A 48 -11.55 -8.37 -9.34
CA ALA A 48 -11.76 -7.99 -10.74
C ALA A 48 -10.69 -8.59 -11.68
N LEU A 49 -9.51 -8.87 -11.16
CA LEU A 49 -8.43 -9.58 -11.87
C LEU A 49 -8.60 -11.11 -11.87
N GLY A 50 -9.66 -11.64 -11.27
CA GLY A 50 -9.96 -13.08 -11.22
C GLY A 50 -9.31 -13.82 -10.06
N GLU A 51 -8.68 -13.12 -9.09
CA GLU A 51 -8.04 -13.77 -7.95
C GLU A 51 -9.05 -14.26 -6.92
N GLU A 52 -8.70 -15.36 -6.25
CA GLU A 52 -9.43 -15.84 -5.07
C GLU A 52 -9.00 -15.02 -3.85
N VAL A 53 -9.94 -14.23 -3.30
CA VAL A 53 -9.68 -13.25 -2.24
C VAL A 53 -10.60 -13.49 -1.06
N LEU A 54 -10.07 -13.34 0.15
CA LEU A 54 -10.84 -13.24 1.39
C LEU A 54 -10.45 -11.96 2.13
N VAL A 55 -11.45 -11.13 2.47
CA VAL A 55 -11.27 -9.94 3.31
C VAL A 55 -11.42 -10.32 4.77
N THR A 56 -10.49 -9.89 5.62
CA THR A 56 -10.62 -9.99 7.07
C THR A 56 -10.27 -8.68 7.75
N GLY A 57 -10.77 -8.48 8.95
CA GLY A 57 -10.58 -7.25 9.72
C GLY A 57 -11.59 -7.15 10.85
N LEU A 58 -11.82 -5.93 11.33
CA LEU A 58 -12.68 -5.62 12.45
C LEU A 58 -13.91 -4.86 11.97
N ALA A 59 -15.09 -5.22 12.43
CA ALA A 59 -16.32 -4.50 12.10
C ALA A 59 -17.34 -4.58 13.26
N GLY A 60 -18.08 -3.51 13.50
CA GLY A 60 -19.06 -3.49 14.58
C GLY A 60 -20.19 -2.48 14.35
N GLY A 61 -21.25 -2.63 15.13
CA GLY A 61 -22.43 -1.80 15.08
C GLY A 61 -23.25 -1.92 13.80
N ALA A 62 -24.16 -0.98 13.57
CA ALA A 62 -25.01 -0.95 12.39
C ALA A 62 -24.21 -0.72 11.09
N ASN A 63 -23.16 0.12 11.17
CA ASN A 63 -22.25 0.34 10.03
C ASN A 63 -21.44 -0.93 9.69
N GLY A 64 -21.04 -1.73 10.68
CA GLY A 64 -20.36 -3.00 10.45
C GLY A 64 -21.27 -4.02 9.76
N GLN A 65 -22.55 -4.08 10.14
CA GLN A 65 -23.56 -4.88 9.44
C GLN A 65 -23.76 -4.42 7.99
N ALA A 66 -23.87 -3.10 7.78
CA ALA A 66 -24.00 -2.51 6.45
C ALA A 66 -22.76 -2.77 5.58
N LEU A 67 -21.55 -2.68 6.16
CA LEU A 67 -20.28 -3.04 5.52
C LEU A 67 -20.30 -4.50 5.06
N THR A 68 -20.60 -5.44 5.95
CA THR A 68 -20.67 -6.87 5.65
C THR A 68 -21.68 -7.18 4.54
N ALA A 69 -22.87 -6.61 4.65
CA ALA A 69 -23.89 -6.74 3.60
C ALA A 69 -23.45 -6.14 2.26
N GLY A 70 -22.72 -5.02 2.31
CA GLY A 70 -22.13 -4.38 1.13
C GLY A 70 -21.05 -5.23 0.47
N LEU A 71 -20.15 -5.86 1.24
CA LEU A 71 -19.15 -6.78 0.73
C LEU A 71 -19.80 -8.00 0.05
N ALA A 72 -20.85 -8.55 0.65
CA ALA A 72 -21.60 -9.66 0.06
C ALA A 72 -22.23 -9.26 -1.30
N ARG A 73 -22.81 -8.05 -1.40
CA ARG A 73 -23.34 -7.55 -2.68
C ARG A 73 -22.29 -7.38 -3.77
N LEU A 74 -21.04 -7.11 -3.37
CA LEU A 74 -19.89 -7.02 -4.29
C LEU A 74 -19.28 -8.40 -4.61
N ALA A 75 -19.86 -9.50 -4.12
CA ALA A 75 -19.32 -10.84 -4.21
C ALA A 75 -17.86 -10.92 -3.69
N LEU A 76 -17.54 -10.15 -2.64
CA LEU A 76 -16.28 -10.17 -1.92
C LEU A 76 -16.45 -11.01 -0.64
N PRO A 77 -15.92 -12.25 -0.60
CA PRO A 77 -15.92 -13.05 0.60
C PRO A 77 -15.22 -12.32 1.74
N ALA A 78 -15.84 -12.28 2.91
CA ALA A 78 -15.29 -11.61 4.07
C ALA A 78 -15.53 -12.41 5.36
N GLU A 79 -14.53 -12.44 6.22
CA GLU A 79 -14.61 -12.92 7.59
C GLU A 79 -14.15 -11.80 8.51
N LEU A 80 -15.11 -10.99 8.97
CA LEU A 80 -14.86 -9.86 9.85
C LEU A 80 -15.11 -10.24 11.30
N ILE A 81 -14.21 -9.86 12.18
CA ILE A 81 -14.34 -10.10 13.61
C ILE A 81 -15.21 -8.98 14.20
N PRO A 82 -16.28 -9.33 14.93
CA PRO A 82 -17.16 -8.35 15.53
C PRO A 82 -16.46 -7.60 16.66
N ILE A 83 -16.63 -6.26 16.69
CA ILE A 83 -16.18 -5.38 17.75
C ILE A 83 -17.38 -4.67 18.38
N ALA A 84 -17.24 -4.29 19.67
CA ALA A 84 -18.32 -3.63 20.41
C ALA A 84 -18.65 -2.23 19.86
N GLY A 85 -17.69 -1.59 19.23
CA GLY A 85 -17.86 -0.25 18.69
C GLY A 85 -18.48 -0.20 17.29
N GLU A 86 -18.74 1.05 16.80
CA GLU A 86 -19.35 1.29 15.48
C GLU A 86 -18.26 1.39 14.41
N THR A 87 -18.39 0.68 13.30
CA THR A 87 -17.50 0.85 12.14
C THR A 87 -17.53 2.30 11.65
N ARG A 88 -16.36 2.88 11.40
CA ARG A 88 -16.21 4.26 10.97
C ARG A 88 -16.83 4.53 9.59
N ARG A 89 -17.06 5.81 9.33
CA ARG A 89 -17.46 6.32 8.02
C ARG A 89 -16.36 7.21 7.45
N THR A 90 -16.33 7.29 6.14
CA THR A 90 -15.60 8.35 5.43
C THR A 90 -16.59 9.11 4.57
N PHE A 91 -16.38 10.41 4.41
CA PHE A 91 -17.26 11.24 3.61
C PHE A 91 -16.45 11.89 2.50
N ALA A 92 -16.86 11.68 1.27
CA ALA A 92 -16.37 12.38 0.09
C ALA A 92 -17.44 13.38 -0.35
N VAL A 93 -17.23 14.66 -0.14
CA VAL A 93 -18.12 15.73 -0.59
C VAL A 93 -17.61 16.24 -1.93
N ARG A 94 -18.34 15.92 -3.00
CA ARG A 94 -18.03 16.30 -4.38
C ARG A 94 -18.74 17.59 -4.74
N ASP A 95 -17.99 18.65 -5.03
CA ASP A 95 -18.49 19.90 -5.60
C ASP A 95 -18.46 19.75 -7.13
N GLU A 96 -19.64 19.62 -7.74
CA GLU A 96 -19.77 19.38 -9.18
C GLU A 96 -19.31 20.59 -10.00
N ALA A 97 -19.64 21.81 -9.55
CA ALA A 97 -19.29 23.04 -10.28
C ALA A 97 -17.80 23.35 -10.23
N ARG A 98 -17.16 23.13 -9.07
CA ARG A 98 -15.72 23.34 -8.90
C ARG A 98 -14.86 22.15 -9.30
N ARG A 99 -15.49 20.97 -9.56
CA ARG A 99 -14.82 19.70 -9.86
C ARG A 99 -13.79 19.34 -8.78
N THR A 100 -14.13 19.60 -7.52
CA THR A 100 -13.29 19.30 -6.36
C THR A 100 -13.97 18.30 -5.43
N VAL A 101 -13.17 17.60 -4.62
CA VAL A 101 -13.65 16.66 -3.61
C VAL A 101 -12.99 16.98 -2.28
N ALA A 102 -13.81 17.17 -1.23
CA ALA A 102 -13.33 17.25 0.14
C ALA A 102 -13.54 15.90 0.84
N LEU A 103 -12.52 15.42 1.53
CA LEU A 103 -12.55 14.14 2.24
C LEU A 103 -12.57 14.36 3.76
N PHE A 104 -13.49 13.67 4.45
CA PHE A 104 -13.59 13.65 5.91
C PHE A 104 -13.54 12.20 6.36
N ASN A 105 -12.48 11.84 7.06
CA ASN A 105 -12.25 10.47 7.51
C ASN A 105 -12.38 10.39 9.04
N GLU A 106 -13.36 9.63 9.52
CA GLU A 106 -13.42 9.29 10.94
C GLU A 106 -12.19 8.42 11.31
N PRO A 107 -11.60 8.61 12.49
CA PRO A 107 -10.38 7.87 12.90
C PRO A 107 -10.63 6.36 13.09
N GLY A 108 -11.87 5.97 13.33
CA GLY A 108 -12.26 4.63 13.75
C GLY A 108 -12.49 4.56 15.26
N LEU A 109 -12.91 3.40 15.73
CA LEU A 109 -13.21 3.15 17.12
C LEU A 109 -12.06 2.52 17.87
N GLN A 110 -12.10 2.72 19.21
CA GLN A 110 -11.20 2.05 20.13
C GLN A 110 -11.42 0.53 20.08
N VAL A 111 -10.38 -0.21 19.68
CA VAL A 111 -10.37 -1.67 19.69
C VAL A 111 -9.87 -2.16 21.05
N LEU A 112 -10.58 -3.11 21.64
CA LEU A 112 -10.19 -3.72 22.92
C LEU A 112 -9.14 -4.83 22.69
N ALA A 113 -8.30 -5.07 23.70
CA ALA A 113 -7.29 -6.13 23.63
C ALA A 113 -7.89 -7.53 23.40
N ALA A 114 -9.07 -7.81 23.95
CA ALA A 114 -9.78 -9.07 23.74
C ALA A 114 -10.23 -9.24 22.28
N GLU A 115 -10.79 -8.17 21.68
CA GLU A 115 -11.22 -8.17 20.27
C GLU A 115 -10.04 -8.38 19.30
N PHE A 116 -8.91 -7.75 19.62
CA PHE A 116 -7.67 -7.99 18.86
C PHE A 116 -7.16 -9.42 19.07
N GLY A 117 -7.30 -9.98 20.26
CA GLY A 117 -6.97 -11.39 20.54
C GLY A 117 -7.79 -12.36 19.68
N GLU A 118 -9.10 -12.12 19.54
CA GLU A 118 -10.00 -12.89 18.68
C GLU A 118 -9.60 -12.74 17.19
N PHE A 119 -9.29 -11.53 16.77
CA PHE A 119 -8.76 -11.28 15.42
C PHE A 119 -7.47 -12.07 15.16
N LEU A 120 -6.50 -12.04 16.08
CA LEU A 120 -5.23 -12.78 15.93
C LEU A 120 -5.46 -14.30 15.86
N PHE A 121 -6.40 -14.81 16.63
CA PHE A 121 -6.78 -16.23 16.56
C PHE A 121 -7.33 -16.59 15.17
N SER A 122 -8.29 -15.81 14.67
CA SER A 122 -8.85 -16.03 13.33
C SER A 122 -7.79 -15.84 12.24
N TYR A 123 -6.95 -14.80 12.34
CA TYR A 123 -5.87 -14.55 11.39
C TYR A 123 -4.94 -15.75 11.25
N LYS A 124 -4.47 -16.33 12.38
CA LYS A 124 -3.63 -17.53 12.37
C LYS A 124 -4.29 -18.70 11.65
N ARG A 125 -5.58 -18.90 11.86
CA ARG A 125 -6.35 -19.96 11.19
C ARG A 125 -6.46 -19.70 9.69
N LEU A 126 -6.73 -18.45 9.29
CA LEU A 126 -6.89 -18.03 7.90
C LEU A 126 -5.59 -18.11 7.08
N LEU A 127 -4.43 -18.01 7.72
CA LEU A 127 -3.14 -18.17 7.04
C LEU A 127 -2.95 -19.55 6.40
N THR A 128 -3.68 -20.56 6.90
CA THR A 128 -3.63 -21.90 6.31
C THR A 128 -4.20 -21.89 4.90
N GLY A 129 -3.38 -22.19 3.90
CA GLY A 129 -3.79 -22.19 2.48
C GLY A 129 -3.74 -20.83 1.79
N CYS A 130 -3.27 -19.77 2.46
CA CYS A 130 -3.01 -18.50 1.80
C CYS A 130 -1.76 -18.56 0.91
N SER A 131 -1.86 -17.95 -0.29
CA SER A 131 -0.73 -17.74 -1.20
C SER A 131 0.00 -16.43 -0.89
N ALA A 132 -0.72 -15.42 -0.39
CA ALA A 132 -0.16 -14.15 0.08
C ALA A 132 -1.10 -13.47 1.07
N VAL A 133 -0.56 -12.53 1.85
CA VAL A 133 -1.30 -11.62 2.71
C VAL A 133 -1.07 -10.19 2.25
N VAL A 134 -2.13 -9.38 2.21
CA VAL A 134 -2.04 -7.92 2.05
C VAL A 134 -2.47 -7.27 3.36
N LEU A 135 -1.59 -6.49 3.97
CA LEU A 135 -1.89 -5.63 5.11
C LEU A 135 -2.05 -4.20 4.59
N SER A 136 -3.27 -3.68 4.57
CA SER A 136 -3.52 -2.38 3.92
C SER A 136 -4.46 -1.49 4.72
N GLY A 137 -4.01 -0.25 4.94
CA GLY A 137 -4.76 0.82 5.60
C GLY A 137 -4.17 1.25 6.94
N SER A 138 -4.90 2.14 7.63
CA SER A 138 -4.56 2.62 8.98
C SER A 138 -4.89 1.60 10.04
N LEU A 139 -4.22 1.68 11.17
CA LEU A 139 -4.64 1.01 12.39
C LEU A 139 -5.77 1.82 13.05
N PRO A 140 -6.82 1.17 13.57
CA PRO A 140 -7.80 1.84 14.40
C PRO A 140 -7.19 2.18 15.77
N PRO A 141 -7.74 3.18 16.52
CA PRO A 141 -7.39 3.45 17.90
C PRO A 141 -7.46 2.19 18.78
N GLY A 142 -6.55 2.08 19.74
CA GLY A 142 -6.47 0.93 20.66
C GLY A 142 -5.57 -0.19 20.20
N LEU A 143 -5.21 -0.26 18.93
CA LEU A 143 -4.21 -1.21 18.47
C LEU A 143 -2.79 -0.64 18.64
N PRO A 144 -1.84 -1.46 19.12
CA PRO A 144 -0.44 -1.08 19.20
C PRO A 144 0.14 -0.75 17.81
N ALA A 145 1.07 0.19 17.74
CA ALA A 145 1.71 0.57 16.48
C ALA A 145 2.46 -0.60 15.80
N ASP A 146 2.91 -1.59 16.56
CA ASP A 146 3.58 -2.79 16.06
C ASP A 146 2.62 -3.91 15.60
N THR A 147 1.31 -3.63 15.51
CA THR A 147 0.30 -4.59 15.08
C THR A 147 0.66 -5.21 13.75
N TYR A 148 1.00 -4.42 12.73
CA TYR A 148 1.39 -4.98 11.43
C TYR A 148 2.69 -5.79 11.50
N ALA A 149 3.65 -5.38 12.30
CA ALA A 149 4.86 -6.18 12.54
C ALA A 149 4.52 -7.54 13.17
N THR A 150 3.56 -7.58 14.07
CA THR A 150 3.07 -8.83 14.69
C THR A 150 2.39 -9.74 13.65
N LEU A 151 1.56 -9.18 12.76
CA LEU A 151 0.91 -9.95 11.69
C LEU A 151 1.92 -10.49 10.68
N ILE A 152 2.93 -9.69 10.29
CA ILE A 152 4.00 -10.11 9.38
C ILE A 152 4.80 -11.28 9.98
N ARG A 153 5.25 -11.15 11.23
CA ARG A 153 5.95 -12.25 11.92
C ARG A 153 5.09 -13.50 12.03
N THR A 154 3.79 -13.35 12.31
CA THR A 154 2.86 -14.47 12.38
C THR A 154 2.71 -15.19 11.03
N ALA A 155 2.62 -14.45 9.94
CA ALA A 155 2.60 -15.01 8.58
C ALA A 155 3.92 -15.73 8.23
N GLY A 156 5.06 -15.19 8.68
CA GLY A 156 6.38 -15.78 8.51
C GLY A 156 6.53 -17.17 9.16
N VAL A 157 5.89 -17.39 10.30
CA VAL A 157 5.94 -18.67 11.03
C VAL A 157 4.94 -19.69 10.50
N ALA A 158 3.81 -19.27 9.94
CA ALA A 158 2.70 -20.16 9.55
C ALA A 158 3.08 -21.21 8.49
N ALA A 159 4.06 -20.93 7.63
CA ALA A 159 4.46 -21.86 6.57
C ALA A 159 5.38 -22.99 7.04
N LEU A 160 6.00 -22.87 8.20
CA LEU A 160 6.83 -23.95 8.78
C LEU A 160 5.98 -25.21 9.08
N ASN A 161 4.67 -25.06 9.16
CA ASN A 161 3.72 -26.11 9.48
C ASN A 161 3.02 -26.72 8.24
N HIS A 162 3.33 -26.26 7.03
CA HIS A 162 2.73 -26.79 5.80
C HIS A 162 3.82 -27.04 4.75
N PRO A 163 4.08 -28.30 4.35
CA PRO A 163 4.97 -28.57 3.23
C PRO A 163 4.34 -27.99 1.95
N ARG A 164 4.81 -26.83 1.50
CA ARG A 164 4.58 -26.40 0.12
C ARG A 164 5.20 -27.44 -0.80
N ASN A 165 4.46 -27.80 -1.84
CA ASN A 165 4.97 -28.66 -2.90
C ASN A 165 6.19 -27.96 -3.53
N THR A 166 7.40 -28.35 -3.14
CA THR A 166 8.68 -27.69 -3.42
C THR A 166 9.14 -27.86 -4.86
N SER A 167 8.28 -28.31 -5.76
CA SER A 167 8.65 -28.61 -7.15
C SER A 167 8.81 -27.40 -8.08
N ASN A 168 8.52 -26.16 -7.64
CA ASN A 168 8.63 -24.97 -8.51
C ASN A 168 9.14 -23.69 -7.83
N SER A 169 9.88 -23.78 -6.71
CA SER A 169 10.29 -22.60 -5.92
C SER A 169 11.70 -22.10 -6.23
N SER A 170 12.10 -22.04 -7.50
CA SER A 170 13.42 -21.50 -7.87
C SER A 170 13.50 -19.96 -7.86
N HIS A 171 12.39 -19.24 -7.62
CA HIS A 171 12.32 -17.78 -7.74
C HIS A 171 11.56 -17.06 -6.62
N ILE A 172 11.28 -17.71 -5.47
CA ILE A 172 10.92 -16.96 -4.25
C ILE A 172 12.23 -16.35 -3.71
N GLY A 173 12.82 -15.51 -4.53
CA GLY A 173 13.92 -14.67 -4.17
C GLY A 173 13.45 -13.61 -3.20
N ASP A 174 14.23 -13.40 -2.21
CA ASP A 174 14.53 -12.23 -1.43
C ASP A 174 14.02 -12.11 0.00
N SER A 175 13.01 -12.83 0.43
CA SER A 175 12.82 -12.99 1.87
C SER A 175 13.16 -14.43 2.25
N GLY A 176 14.33 -14.67 2.80
CA GLY A 176 14.80 -16.00 3.27
C GLY A 176 13.93 -16.65 4.36
N HIS A 177 12.64 -16.39 4.35
CA HIS A 177 11.65 -16.81 5.31
C HIS A 177 10.63 -17.71 4.60
N GLY A 178 10.58 -18.97 4.92
CA GLY A 178 9.65 -19.98 4.41
C GLY A 178 8.16 -19.73 4.74
N GLY A 179 7.73 -18.48 4.99
CA GLY A 179 6.39 -18.07 5.40
C GLY A 179 5.44 -17.70 4.26
N VAL A 180 4.21 -17.32 4.63
CA VAL A 180 3.27 -16.68 3.70
C VAL A 180 3.77 -15.26 3.41
N PRO A 181 4.05 -14.89 2.13
CA PRO A 181 4.58 -13.57 1.81
C PRO A 181 3.56 -12.47 2.10
N VAL A 182 4.04 -11.33 2.60
CA VAL A 182 3.20 -10.19 2.99
C VAL A 182 3.51 -8.97 2.15
N VAL A 183 2.47 -8.33 1.61
CA VAL A 183 2.52 -6.99 1.01
C VAL A 183 1.98 -6.00 2.04
N LEU A 184 2.79 -4.98 2.39
CA LEU A 184 2.45 -3.97 3.38
C LEU A 184 2.20 -2.61 2.71
N ASP A 185 0.99 -2.07 2.89
CA ASP A 185 0.57 -0.72 2.51
C ASP A 185 0.03 0.03 3.74
N ALA A 186 0.91 0.60 4.52
CA ALA A 186 0.63 1.32 5.75
C ALA A 186 1.35 2.67 5.77
N HIS A 187 1.18 3.46 6.84
CA HIS A 187 1.83 4.75 7.00
C HIS A 187 2.33 4.96 8.44
N GLY A 188 3.17 5.98 8.63
CA GLY A 188 3.68 6.41 9.93
C GLY A 188 4.43 5.31 10.69
N GLU A 189 4.24 5.27 12.00
CA GLU A 189 4.94 4.33 12.89
C GLU A 189 4.60 2.86 12.59
N ALA A 190 3.36 2.56 12.17
CA ALA A 190 2.96 1.21 11.79
C ALA A 190 3.72 0.69 10.56
N LEU A 191 4.01 1.57 9.60
CA LEU A 191 4.86 1.25 8.45
C LEU A 191 6.30 1.02 8.90
N ARG A 192 6.86 1.92 9.71
CA ARG A 192 8.25 1.83 10.20
C ARG A 192 8.51 0.51 10.93
N LEU A 193 7.64 0.15 11.87
CA LEU A 193 7.74 -1.10 12.63
C LEU A 193 7.46 -2.33 11.75
N GLY A 194 6.52 -2.20 10.80
CA GLY A 194 6.18 -3.26 9.86
C GLY A 194 7.33 -3.62 8.93
N VAL A 195 8.10 -2.63 8.44
CA VAL A 195 9.29 -2.83 7.61
C VAL A 195 10.31 -3.74 8.33
N ALA A 196 10.58 -3.45 9.61
CA ALA A 196 11.54 -4.23 10.41
C ALA A 196 11.10 -5.69 10.66
N ALA A 197 9.85 -6.03 10.40
CA ALA A 197 9.34 -7.40 10.51
C ALA A 197 9.53 -8.25 9.24
N GLY A 198 10.11 -7.70 8.18
CA GLY A 198 10.50 -8.43 6.97
C GLY A 198 9.34 -8.74 5.99
N PRO A 199 8.49 -7.77 5.60
CA PRO A 199 7.49 -8.00 4.57
C PRO A 199 8.15 -8.25 3.20
N ALA A 200 7.51 -9.06 2.36
CA ALA A 200 8.01 -9.34 1.01
C ALA A 200 8.04 -8.07 0.14
N ILE A 201 7.00 -7.25 0.23
CA ILE A 201 6.90 -5.98 -0.49
C ILE A 201 6.35 -4.91 0.45
N VAL A 202 6.95 -3.73 0.42
CA VAL A 202 6.43 -2.52 1.06
C VAL A 202 6.09 -1.50 -0.01
N LYS A 203 4.89 -0.89 0.08
CA LYS A 203 4.42 0.08 -0.89
C LYS A 203 4.09 1.44 -0.25
N PRO A 204 5.04 2.30 0.11
CA PRO A 204 4.75 3.68 0.49
C PRO A 204 4.40 4.53 -0.74
N ASN A 205 3.67 5.62 -0.53
CA ASN A 205 3.68 6.74 -1.46
C ASN A 205 4.83 7.71 -1.13
N LEU A 206 5.04 8.73 -1.99
CA LEU A 206 6.13 9.69 -1.78
C LEU A 206 6.02 10.40 -0.42
N ALA A 207 4.82 10.87 -0.05
CA ALA A 207 4.62 11.59 1.22
C ALA A 207 4.86 10.69 2.45
N GLU A 208 4.41 9.42 2.40
CA GLU A 208 4.68 8.43 3.44
C GLU A 208 6.17 8.11 3.57
N LEU A 209 6.90 8.09 2.44
CA LEU A 209 8.35 7.88 2.44
C LEU A 209 9.11 9.11 2.96
N GLU A 210 8.67 10.32 2.62
CA GLU A 210 9.21 11.58 3.13
C GLU A 210 8.98 11.73 4.64
N ASP A 211 7.81 11.32 5.13
CA ASP A 211 7.47 11.29 6.56
C ASP A 211 8.42 10.36 7.32
N LEU A 212 8.69 9.17 6.79
CA LEU A 212 9.67 8.23 7.36
C LEU A 212 11.11 8.75 7.30
N ALA A 213 11.46 9.47 6.24
CA ALA A 213 12.79 10.08 6.08
C ALA A 213 12.97 11.36 6.92
N GLY A 214 11.87 11.93 7.44
CA GLY A 214 11.86 13.18 8.19
C GLY A 214 12.19 14.43 7.36
N GLN A 215 12.20 14.32 6.02
CA GLN A 215 12.54 15.40 5.10
C GLN A 215 12.03 15.15 3.68
N PRO A 216 11.83 16.20 2.87
CA PRO A 216 11.50 16.06 1.46
C PRO A 216 12.56 15.30 0.67
N LEU A 217 12.12 14.49 -0.29
CA LEU A 217 12.97 13.68 -1.15
C LEU A 217 13.01 14.23 -2.58
N SER A 218 14.12 13.99 -3.29
CA SER A 218 14.21 14.26 -4.72
C SER A 218 13.91 13.01 -5.55
N LEU A 219 13.25 13.19 -6.71
CA LEU A 219 12.95 12.08 -7.63
C LEU A 219 14.19 11.64 -8.43
N ALA A 220 15.11 12.55 -8.65
CA ALA A 220 16.40 12.33 -9.30
C ALA A 220 17.45 13.17 -8.57
N GLY A 221 18.73 12.83 -8.66
CA GLY A 221 19.81 13.65 -8.12
C GLY A 221 19.83 15.03 -8.78
N ASP A 222 18.97 15.93 -8.31
CA ASP A 222 18.71 17.25 -8.85
C ASP A 222 19.73 18.31 -8.38
N GLY A 223 20.80 17.88 -7.74
CA GLY A 223 21.84 18.76 -7.19
C GLY A 223 21.40 19.56 -5.95
N THR A 224 20.19 19.33 -5.43
CA THR A 224 19.66 20.06 -4.25
C THR A 224 20.27 19.63 -2.92
N GLY A 225 21.09 18.57 -2.91
CA GLY A 225 21.65 17.96 -1.69
C GLY A 225 20.61 17.18 -0.86
N ARG A 226 19.37 17.05 -1.34
CA ARG A 226 18.33 16.24 -0.70
C ARG A 226 18.56 14.75 -0.96
N PRO A 227 18.22 13.85 0.00
CA PRO A 227 18.21 12.42 -0.26
C PRO A 227 17.28 12.10 -1.42
N SER A 228 17.64 11.11 -2.22
CA SER A 228 16.79 10.66 -3.31
C SER A 228 15.75 9.64 -2.83
N VAL A 229 14.65 9.51 -3.57
CA VAL A 229 13.69 8.41 -3.39
C VAL A 229 14.40 7.05 -3.41
N ALA A 230 15.42 6.91 -4.27
CA ALA A 230 16.21 5.69 -4.38
C ALA A 230 16.97 5.38 -3.09
N SER A 231 17.64 6.38 -2.47
CA SER A 231 18.37 6.17 -1.21
C SER A 231 17.42 5.86 -0.04
N ALA A 232 16.26 6.51 0.02
CA ALA A 232 15.26 6.25 1.05
C ALA A 232 14.65 4.83 0.91
N ALA A 233 14.35 4.40 -0.32
CA ALA A 233 13.87 3.05 -0.60
C ALA A 233 14.92 1.98 -0.23
N ALA A 234 16.19 2.19 -0.58
CA ALA A 234 17.30 1.33 -0.17
C ALA A 234 17.45 1.24 1.36
N GLY A 235 17.18 2.35 2.07
CA GLY A 235 17.12 2.38 3.53
C GLY A 235 16.05 1.47 4.10
N LEU A 236 14.83 1.46 3.52
CA LEU A 236 13.75 0.55 3.95
C LEU A 236 14.09 -0.92 3.65
N ARG A 237 14.75 -1.20 2.53
CA ARG A 237 15.23 -2.57 2.26
C ARG A 237 16.28 -3.01 3.29
N SER A 238 17.23 -2.16 3.60
CA SER A 238 18.23 -2.44 4.63
C SER A 238 17.62 -2.62 6.02
N ALA A 239 16.45 -1.99 6.27
CA ALA A 239 15.70 -2.13 7.50
C ALA A 239 14.84 -3.40 7.57
N GLY A 240 14.73 -4.19 6.48
CA GLY A 240 14.07 -5.51 6.49
C GLY A 240 13.10 -5.78 5.36
N ALA A 241 12.67 -4.80 4.57
CA ALA A 241 11.77 -5.05 3.45
C ALA A 241 12.45 -5.87 2.33
N GLY A 242 11.80 -6.90 1.81
CA GLY A 242 12.29 -7.67 0.66
C GLY A 242 12.37 -6.83 -0.61
N ALA A 243 11.35 -6.03 -0.86
CA ALA A 243 11.30 -5.06 -1.94
C ALA A 243 10.54 -3.80 -1.49
N VAL A 244 10.88 -2.65 -2.07
CA VAL A 244 10.19 -1.37 -1.84
C VAL A 244 9.69 -0.83 -3.17
N VAL A 245 8.39 -0.55 -3.27
CA VAL A 245 7.77 0.05 -4.45
C VAL A 245 7.10 1.35 -4.04
N VAL A 246 7.70 2.48 -4.42
CA VAL A 246 7.21 3.82 -4.07
C VAL A 246 6.26 4.32 -5.15
N SER A 247 5.03 4.66 -4.77
CA SER A 247 4.10 5.30 -5.69
C SER A 247 4.32 6.83 -5.70
N LEU A 248 4.44 7.39 -6.93
CA LEU A 248 4.84 8.77 -7.19
C LEU A 248 3.70 9.57 -7.87
N GLY A 249 2.45 9.13 -7.69
CA GLY A 249 1.30 9.70 -8.38
C GLY A 249 1.42 9.64 -9.90
N PRO A 250 1.13 10.73 -10.62
CA PRO A 250 1.24 10.74 -12.10
C PRO A 250 2.65 10.42 -12.62
N ALA A 251 3.66 10.61 -11.78
CA ALA A 251 5.03 10.27 -12.12
C ALA A 251 5.29 8.73 -12.10
N GLY A 252 4.33 7.89 -11.71
CA GLY A 252 4.41 6.43 -11.79
C GLY A 252 5.01 5.78 -10.56
N LEU A 253 5.93 4.81 -10.73
CA LEU A 253 6.53 4.06 -9.63
C LEU A 253 8.05 4.13 -9.67
N TYR A 254 8.66 4.04 -8.48
CA TYR A 254 10.04 3.66 -8.30
C TYR A 254 10.08 2.34 -7.54
N ALA A 255 10.91 1.39 -7.96
CA ALA A 255 11.07 0.11 -7.26
C ALA A 255 12.55 -0.15 -6.95
N ASP A 256 12.82 -0.64 -5.74
CA ASP A 256 14.11 -1.18 -5.30
C ASP A 256 13.89 -2.59 -4.76
N THR A 257 14.56 -3.55 -5.39
CA THR A 257 14.45 -4.99 -5.09
C THR A 257 15.82 -5.64 -5.13
N ALA A 258 15.95 -6.90 -4.74
CA ALA A 258 17.22 -7.61 -4.88
C ALA A 258 17.56 -7.90 -6.36
N ALA A 259 16.56 -7.95 -7.24
CA ALA A 259 16.80 -8.16 -8.68
C ALA A 259 17.22 -6.87 -9.42
N GLY A 260 17.09 -5.69 -8.79
CA GLY A 260 17.47 -4.41 -9.37
C GLY A 260 16.57 -3.26 -8.95
N GLY A 261 16.82 -2.08 -9.52
CA GLY A 261 16.01 -0.88 -9.37
C GLY A 261 15.29 -0.54 -10.68
N TRP A 262 14.08 -0.01 -10.59
CA TRP A 262 13.30 0.37 -11.77
C TRP A 262 12.55 1.69 -11.58
N ARG A 263 12.47 2.44 -12.66
CA ARG A 263 11.59 3.57 -12.82
C ARG A 263 10.50 3.20 -13.80
N VAL A 264 9.23 3.28 -13.40
CA VAL A 264 8.07 2.90 -14.20
C VAL A 264 7.20 4.12 -14.41
N VAL A 265 6.93 4.46 -15.65
CA VAL A 265 6.15 5.65 -16.01
C VAL A 265 4.95 5.23 -16.85
N PRO A 266 3.73 5.37 -16.36
CA PRO A 266 2.53 5.16 -17.15
C PRO A 266 2.32 6.30 -18.15
N PRO A 267 1.54 6.10 -19.21
CA PRO A 267 1.13 7.20 -20.08
C PRO A 267 0.32 8.24 -19.29
N PRO A 268 0.38 9.53 -19.65
CA PRO A 268 -0.41 10.56 -19.00
C PRO A 268 -1.91 10.31 -19.28
N VAL A 269 -2.72 10.51 -18.23
CA VAL A 269 -4.18 10.37 -18.29
C VAL A 269 -4.86 11.54 -17.58
N ASP A 270 -6.09 11.84 -17.99
CA ASP A 270 -6.96 12.76 -17.25
C ASP A 270 -7.69 11.97 -16.15
N ALA A 271 -7.17 12.01 -14.95
CA ALA A 271 -7.67 11.21 -13.84
C ALA A 271 -9.03 11.73 -13.35
N ALA A 272 -10.04 10.85 -13.36
CA ALA A 272 -11.35 11.15 -12.82
C ALA A 272 -11.39 11.10 -11.29
N ASN A 273 -10.67 10.14 -10.70
CA ASN A 273 -10.58 9.96 -9.25
C ASN A 273 -9.24 9.29 -8.86
N PRO A 274 -8.25 10.01 -8.33
CA PRO A 274 -6.98 9.43 -7.94
C PRO A 274 -7.06 8.55 -6.68
N THR A 275 -8.19 8.59 -5.95
CA THR A 275 -8.40 7.78 -4.74
C THR A 275 -8.42 6.29 -5.10
N GLY A 276 -7.66 5.49 -4.38
CA GLY A 276 -7.59 4.04 -4.61
C GLY A 276 -6.58 3.60 -5.67
N ALA A 277 -5.94 4.54 -6.41
CA ALA A 277 -4.88 4.19 -7.35
C ALA A 277 -3.71 3.44 -6.67
N GLY A 278 -3.32 3.86 -5.46
CA GLY A 278 -2.31 3.17 -4.65
C GLY A 278 -2.75 1.77 -4.20
N ASP A 279 -4.05 1.59 -3.95
CA ASP A 279 -4.63 0.29 -3.58
C ASP A 279 -4.60 -0.67 -4.79
N ALA A 280 -4.88 -0.16 -5.99
CA ALA A 280 -4.77 -0.91 -7.24
C ALA A 280 -3.31 -1.29 -7.56
N VAL A 281 -2.33 -0.42 -7.26
CA VAL A 281 -0.90 -0.78 -7.34
C VAL A 281 -0.59 -1.93 -6.38
N ALA A 282 -1.04 -1.87 -5.13
CA ALA A 282 -0.83 -2.95 -4.15
C ALA A 282 -1.45 -4.28 -4.63
N ALA A 283 -2.64 -4.22 -5.24
CA ALA A 283 -3.28 -5.39 -5.83
C ALA A 283 -2.44 -6.00 -6.98
N GLY A 284 -1.95 -5.18 -7.89
CA GLY A 284 -1.09 -5.61 -9.00
C GLY A 284 0.22 -6.25 -8.53
N LEU A 285 0.88 -5.64 -7.54
CA LEU A 285 2.09 -6.18 -6.92
C LEU A 285 1.82 -7.52 -6.25
N THR A 286 0.69 -7.65 -5.55
CA THR A 286 0.29 -8.89 -4.87
C THR A 286 0.00 -10.00 -5.87
N ARG A 287 -0.73 -9.69 -6.96
CA ARG A 287 -1.02 -10.65 -8.02
C ARG A 287 0.28 -11.17 -8.65
N GLY A 288 1.17 -10.25 -9.05
CA GLY A 288 2.45 -10.62 -9.62
C GLY A 288 3.33 -11.43 -8.65
N LEU A 289 3.22 -11.19 -7.33
CA LEU A 289 3.91 -11.98 -6.31
C LEU A 289 3.35 -13.41 -6.23
N VAL A 290 2.03 -13.59 -6.27
CA VAL A 290 1.38 -14.90 -6.21
C VAL A 290 1.65 -15.75 -7.44
N HIS A 291 1.73 -15.13 -8.60
CA HIS A 291 1.99 -15.80 -9.89
C HIS A 291 3.48 -15.87 -10.26
N ASP A 292 4.36 -15.46 -9.36
CA ASP A 292 5.83 -15.45 -9.57
C ASP A 292 6.24 -14.71 -10.86
N GLU A 293 5.52 -13.63 -11.18
CA GLU A 293 5.81 -12.81 -12.35
C GLU A 293 7.18 -12.11 -12.19
N PRO A 294 7.99 -12.00 -13.24
CA PRO A 294 9.23 -11.22 -13.22
C PRO A 294 8.96 -9.76 -12.78
N TRP A 295 9.90 -9.14 -12.07
CA TRP A 295 9.73 -7.78 -11.58
C TRP A 295 9.33 -6.76 -12.65
N PRO A 296 9.90 -6.75 -13.86
CA PRO A 296 9.48 -5.83 -14.93
C PRO A 296 7.99 -5.93 -15.27
N ASP A 297 7.46 -7.15 -15.38
CA ASP A 297 6.06 -7.39 -15.75
C ASP A 297 5.12 -7.07 -14.60
N ARG A 298 5.49 -7.47 -13.37
CA ARG A 298 4.79 -7.13 -12.14
C ARG A 298 4.65 -5.61 -11.98
N LEU A 299 5.72 -4.86 -12.21
CA LEU A 299 5.74 -3.41 -12.07
C LEU A 299 4.94 -2.71 -13.17
N ARG A 300 5.02 -3.17 -14.43
CA ARG A 300 4.19 -2.65 -15.52
C ARG A 300 2.71 -2.86 -15.24
N SER A 301 2.33 -4.06 -14.82
CA SER A 301 0.96 -4.41 -14.45
C SER A 301 0.45 -3.54 -13.29
N ALA A 302 1.25 -3.39 -12.22
CA ALA A 302 0.88 -2.58 -11.07
C ALA A 302 0.71 -1.09 -11.43
N ALA A 303 1.62 -0.52 -12.23
CA ALA A 303 1.52 0.88 -12.69
C ALA A 303 0.28 1.10 -13.57
N ALA A 304 0.01 0.14 -14.47
CA ALA A 304 -1.17 0.19 -15.34
C ALA A 304 -2.48 0.11 -14.54
N LEU A 305 -2.55 -0.77 -13.54
CA LEU A 305 -3.72 -0.89 -12.66
C LEU A 305 -3.96 0.38 -11.86
N GLY A 306 -2.92 0.95 -11.25
CA GLY A 306 -3.03 2.22 -10.53
C GLY A 306 -3.55 3.35 -11.41
N THR A 307 -3.04 3.45 -12.64
CA THR A 307 -3.45 4.48 -13.60
C THR A 307 -4.87 4.22 -14.12
N ALA A 308 -5.23 2.98 -14.45
CA ALA A 308 -6.58 2.62 -14.88
C ALA A 308 -7.62 2.85 -13.76
N SER A 309 -7.24 2.58 -12.49
CA SER A 309 -8.11 2.87 -11.35
C SER A 309 -8.33 4.36 -11.17
N ALA A 310 -7.35 5.22 -11.48
CA ALA A 310 -7.53 6.67 -11.43
C ALA A 310 -8.48 7.21 -12.51
N LEU A 311 -8.72 6.47 -13.59
CA LEU A 311 -9.72 6.80 -14.62
C LEU A 311 -11.15 6.42 -14.18
N ALA A 312 -11.29 5.49 -13.25
CA ALA A 312 -12.60 5.06 -12.76
C ALA A 312 -13.20 6.09 -11.77
N PRO A 313 -14.51 6.26 -11.74
CA PRO A 313 -15.17 7.17 -10.81
C PRO A 313 -15.13 6.68 -9.35
N VAL A 314 -14.86 5.39 -9.14
CA VAL A 314 -14.94 4.72 -7.84
C VAL A 314 -13.59 4.07 -7.50
N ALA A 315 -13.11 4.31 -6.29
CA ALA A 315 -11.88 3.70 -5.78
C ALA A 315 -11.93 2.16 -5.80
N GLY A 316 -10.84 1.51 -6.19
CA GLY A 316 -10.73 0.06 -6.28
C GLY A 316 -11.46 -0.57 -7.48
N GLU A 317 -11.99 0.23 -8.40
CA GLU A 317 -12.54 -0.20 -9.68
C GLU A 317 -11.62 0.22 -10.83
N PHE A 318 -11.72 -0.48 -11.96
CA PHE A 318 -11.07 -0.12 -13.22
C PHE A 318 -11.81 -0.79 -14.39
N ALA A 319 -11.77 -0.18 -15.56
CA ALA A 319 -12.24 -0.80 -16.80
C ALA A 319 -11.11 -1.64 -17.41
N GLY A 320 -11.43 -2.86 -17.85
CA GLY A 320 -10.46 -3.76 -18.47
C GLY A 320 -9.81 -3.15 -19.72
N GLU A 321 -10.58 -2.43 -20.53
CA GLU A 321 -10.08 -1.73 -21.71
C GLU A 321 -9.09 -0.63 -21.36
N ASP A 322 -9.35 0.16 -20.31
CA ASP A 322 -8.43 1.18 -19.82
C ASP A 322 -7.14 0.55 -19.31
N TYR A 323 -7.25 -0.54 -18.56
CA TYR A 323 -6.06 -1.28 -18.10
C TYR A 323 -5.18 -1.74 -19.25
N GLN A 324 -5.76 -2.38 -20.28
CA GLN A 324 -5.00 -2.85 -21.44
C GLN A 324 -4.38 -1.70 -22.23
N ARG A 325 -5.12 -0.62 -22.44
CA ARG A 325 -4.63 0.58 -23.12
C ARG A 325 -3.46 1.22 -22.38
N VAL A 326 -3.59 1.38 -21.06
CA VAL A 326 -2.53 1.95 -20.22
C VAL A 326 -1.31 1.03 -20.20
N LEU A 327 -1.51 -0.29 -20.02
CA LEU A 327 -0.43 -1.28 -19.96
C LEU A 327 0.46 -1.24 -21.22
N ALA A 328 -0.15 -1.09 -22.38
CA ALA A 328 0.58 -0.98 -23.66
C ALA A 328 1.47 0.28 -23.73
N GLY A 329 1.13 1.33 -22.99
CA GLY A 329 1.89 2.59 -22.95
C GLY A 329 2.85 2.73 -21.76
N VAL A 330 2.92 1.76 -20.85
CA VAL A 330 3.83 1.84 -19.69
C VAL A 330 5.28 1.68 -20.14
N THR A 331 6.11 2.65 -19.80
CA THR A 331 7.57 2.56 -19.97
C THR A 331 8.24 2.14 -18.66
N LEU A 332 9.28 1.31 -18.80
CA LEU A 332 10.07 0.81 -17.68
C LEU A 332 11.54 0.96 -18.01
N ASN A 333 12.28 1.64 -17.12
CA ASN A 333 13.73 1.82 -17.22
C ASN A 333 14.39 1.18 -15.99
N GLU A 334 15.38 0.36 -16.22
CA GLU A 334 16.24 -0.17 -15.15
C GLU A 334 17.15 0.94 -14.65
N ILE A 335 17.29 1.03 -13.34
CA ILE A 335 18.15 1.99 -12.65
C ILE A 335 19.19 1.21 -11.86
N PRO A 336 20.49 1.58 -11.93
CA PRO A 336 21.51 0.98 -11.07
C PRO A 336 21.08 1.08 -9.60
N PRO A 337 21.27 0.02 -8.79
CA PRO A 337 20.92 0.04 -7.37
C PRO A 337 21.64 1.19 -6.68
N ALA A 338 20.92 1.98 -5.88
CA ALA A 338 21.51 3.01 -5.06
C ALA A 338 22.42 2.34 -4.02
N ARG A 339 23.70 2.67 -4.01
CA ARG A 339 24.59 2.27 -2.90
C ARG A 339 24.23 3.15 -1.70
N TYR A 340 23.79 2.55 -0.64
CA TYR A 340 23.69 3.22 0.66
C TYR A 340 25.14 3.55 1.06
N GLY A 341 25.46 4.86 1.19
CA GLY A 341 26.83 5.30 1.44
C GLY A 341 27.40 4.61 2.66
N SER A 342 28.49 3.86 2.46
CA SER A 342 29.39 3.50 3.53
C SER A 342 29.94 4.80 4.12
N ALA A 343 30.01 4.92 5.44
CA ALA A 343 30.46 6.10 6.20
C ALA A 343 31.94 6.48 5.96
N GLU A 344 32.54 6.09 4.85
CA GLU A 344 33.95 6.33 4.51
C GLU A 344 34.19 7.59 3.66
N ASP A 345 33.17 8.20 3.05
CA ASP A 345 33.37 9.39 2.19
C ASP A 345 33.38 10.73 2.95
N ALA A 346 33.19 10.74 4.27
CA ALA A 346 33.28 11.97 5.08
C ALA A 346 34.71 12.28 5.59
N GLY A 347 35.70 11.45 5.25
CA GLY A 347 37.06 11.51 5.81
C GLY A 347 38.14 12.16 4.95
N SER A 348 37.92 12.50 3.66
CA SER A 348 39.00 12.88 2.76
C SER A 348 39.12 14.38 2.41
N ALA A 349 38.27 15.26 2.94
CA ALA A 349 38.29 16.70 2.63
C ALA A 349 39.05 17.57 3.64
N GLY A 350 39.93 17.00 4.48
CA GLY A 350 40.60 17.70 5.59
C GLY A 350 42.11 17.62 5.63
N ARG A 351 42.84 17.42 4.52
CA ARG A 351 44.30 17.55 4.51
C ARG A 351 44.81 18.20 3.23
N ALA A 352 44.83 19.51 3.21
CA ALA A 352 45.67 20.25 2.28
C ALA A 352 46.19 21.56 2.94
N HIS A 353 47.51 21.59 3.09
CA HIS A 353 48.38 22.75 3.23
C HIS A 353 48.45 23.51 4.56
N HIS A 354 49.30 23.01 5.44
CA HIS A 354 50.26 23.88 6.12
C HIS A 354 51.62 23.75 5.40
N GLY A 355 51.86 24.65 4.47
CA GLY A 355 53.15 24.93 3.86
C GLY A 355 53.91 25.90 4.71
N ASN A 356 55.04 25.45 5.16
CA ASN A 356 56.09 26.14 5.88
C ASN A 356 56.70 27.25 5.00
N GLY A 357 56.87 28.43 5.51
CA GLY A 357 57.57 29.56 4.91
C GLY A 357 58.32 30.30 6.00
N GLY A 358 59.52 29.81 6.33
CA GLY A 358 60.42 30.49 7.20
C GLY A 358 61.45 31.37 6.42
N ALA A 359 61.96 32.34 7.11
CA ALA A 359 63.24 33.03 6.97
C ALA A 359 63.32 34.14 5.92
N GLY A 360 63.61 35.30 6.39
CA GLY A 360 64.20 36.44 5.75
C GLY A 360 64.03 37.68 6.61
#